data_5e8f8c068da79bf4a6c008da6eb60235
#
_entry.id   5e8f8c068da79bf4a6c008da6eb60235
#
_cell.length_a   1.000
_cell.length_b   1.000
_cell.length_c   1.000
_cell.angle_alpha   90.00
_cell.angle_beta   90.00
_cell.angle_gamma   90.00
#
_symmetry.space_group_name_H-M   'P 1'
#
loop_
_entity.id
_entity.type
_entity.pdbx_description
1 polymer ?
#
loop_
_entity_poly.entity_id
_entity_poly.type
_entity_poly.pdbx_seq_one_letter_code
_entity_poly.pdbx_strand_id
1 'polypeptide(L)'
;PHGGYAVRTFTEKDVSDAIELRGMLEGLAARLAAERGCQQKELAQAQSLLSPIDQLLSSPQLDEAAFGDYVSLNEAFHAWLMDAAASDVVRREWERVVGLPFASPSGFVLSQAHSPQARDRLVVAQDQHKQVLEAIASREGSRAEAIMREHSRLAQRNLHETMTQVQPEAWPGVKLIQRTH
;
A
#
# COMPACT_ATOMS: atom_id res chain seq x y z
N PRO A 1 29.33 18.17 -25.62
CA PRO A 1 28.33 18.28 -24.55
C PRO A 1 28.31 16.95 -23.81
N HIS A 2 28.87 16.93 -22.60
CA HIS A 2 28.84 15.73 -21.75
C HIS A 2 27.47 15.66 -21.10
N GLY A 3 26.57 14.79 -21.61
CA GLY A 3 25.30 14.48 -20.97
C GLY A 3 25.54 13.68 -19.69
N GLY A 4 25.51 14.34 -18.57
CA GLY A 4 25.51 13.68 -17.26
C GLY A 4 24.10 13.25 -16.88
N TYR A 5 23.94 12.06 -16.28
CA TYR A 5 22.69 11.67 -15.64
C TYR A 5 22.62 12.33 -14.25
N ALA A 6 21.57 13.12 -14.00
CA ALA A 6 21.27 13.61 -12.67
C ALA A 6 20.31 12.63 -11.99
N VAL A 7 20.64 12.19 -10.79
CA VAL A 7 19.71 11.41 -9.96
C VAL A 7 18.59 12.36 -9.54
N ARG A 8 17.34 12.05 -9.93
CA ARG A 8 16.18 12.83 -9.53
C ARG A 8 15.96 12.68 -8.03
N THR A 9 15.97 13.78 -7.31
CA THR A 9 15.59 13.83 -5.90
C THR A 9 14.09 14.06 -5.80
N PHE A 10 13.47 13.51 -4.76
CA PHE A 10 12.04 13.68 -4.46
C PHE A 10 11.90 14.46 -3.16
N THR A 11 10.94 15.36 -3.09
CA THR A 11 10.58 16.00 -1.83
C THR A 11 9.64 15.08 -1.03
N GLU A 12 9.54 15.28 0.29
CA GLU A 12 8.53 14.61 1.11
C GLU A 12 7.12 14.84 0.55
N LYS A 13 6.87 16.06 0.03
CA LYS A 13 5.62 16.41 -0.62
C LYS A 13 5.37 15.57 -1.88
N ASP A 14 6.38 15.39 -2.74
CA ASP A 14 6.22 14.56 -3.95
C ASP A 14 5.86 13.11 -3.60
N VAL A 15 6.45 12.55 -2.54
CA VAL A 15 6.15 11.20 -2.06
C VAL A 15 4.73 11.15 -1.49
N SER A 16 4.33 12.13 -0.69
CA SER A 16 2.97 12.23 -0.13
C SER A 16 1.92 12.34 -1.24
N ASP A 17 2.14 13.19 -2.24
CA ASP A 17 1.26 13.36 -3.39
C ASP A 17 1.14 12.06 -4.21
N ALA A 18 2.25 11.30 -4.36
CA ALA A 18 2.24 10.01 -5.04
C ALA A 18 1.44 8.94 -4.25
N ILE A 19 1.56 8.91 -2.92
CA ILE A 19 0.76 8.02 -2.06
C ILE A 19 -0.74 8.39 -2.15
N GLU A 20 -1.08 9.67 -2.15
CA GLU A 20 -2.47 10.12 -2.29
C GLU A 20 -3.04 9.70 -3.65
N LEU A 21 -2.31 9.93 -4.75
CA LEU A 21 -2.73 9.53 -6.08
C LEU A 21 -2.91 8.01 -6.18
N ARG A 22 -1.99 7.22 -5.60
CA ARG A 22 -2.16 5.78 -5.52
C ARG A 22 -3.46 5.41 -4.80
N GLY A 23 -3.72 6.02 -3.64
CA GLY A 23 -4.94 5.77 -2.86
C GLY A 23 -6.23 6.09 -3.63
N MET A 24 -6.21 7.15 -4.47
CA MET A 24 -7.32 7.47 -5.36
C MET A 24 -7.53 6.40 -6.44
N LEU A 25 -6.45 5.90 -7.05
CA LEU A 25 -6.52 4.84 -8.07
C LEU A 25 -6.97 3.50 -7.47
N GLU A 26 -6.46 3.14 -6.31
CA GLU A 26 -6.85 1.92 -5.58
C GLU A 26 -8.30 2.00 -5.09
N GLY A 27 -8.73 3.17 -4.61
CA GLY A 27 -10.14 3.41 -4.26
C GLY A 27 -11.07 3.29 -5.47
N LEU A 28 -10.71 3.89 -6.60
CA LEU A 28 -11.45 3.73 -7.85
C LEU A 28 -11.50 2.26 -8.30
N ALA A 29 -10.39 1.53 -8.19
CA ALA A 29 -10.34 0.11 -8.51
C ALA A 29 -11.29 -0.71 -7.62
N ALA A 30 -11.29 -0.46 -6.30
CA ALA A 30 -12.19 -1.11 -5.35
C ALA A 30 -13.67 -0.85 -5.70
N ARG A 31 -14.02 0.40 -6.05
CA ARG A 31 -15.36 0.74 -6.51
C ARG A 31 -15.74 -0.02 -7.77
N LEU A 32 -14.89 0.00 -8.79
CA LEU A 32 -15.16 -0.68 -10.06
C LEU A 32 -15.30 -2.20 -9.87
N ALA A 33 -14.44 -2.82 -9.05
CA ALA A 33 -14.54 -4.22 -8.70
C ALA A 33 -15.91 -4.55 -8.06
N ALA A 34 -16.36 -3.72 -7.11
CA ALA A 34 -17.66 -3.86 -6.49
C ALA A 34 -18.83 -3.67 -7.49
N GLU A 35 -18.82 -2.57 -8.26
CA GLU A 35 -19.91 -2.22 -9.18
C GLU A 35 -20.02 -3.21 -10.35
N ARG A 36 -18.89 -3.68 -10.90
CA ARG A 36 -18.85 -4.68 -11.98
C ARG A 36 -19.12 -6.09 -11.47
N GLY A 37 -18.74 -6.36 -10.22
CA GLY A 37 -18.90 -7.63 -9.52
C GLY A 37 -17.80 -8.62 -9.82
N CYS A 38 -17.27 -9.18 -8.74
CA CYS A 38 -16.28 -10.25 -8.78
C CYS A 38 -16.99 -11.62 -8.77
N GLN A 39 -16.41 -12.57 -9.50
CA GLN A 39 -16.84 -13.97 -9.40
C GLN A 39 -16.38 -14.58 -8.08
N GLN A 40 -17.06 -15.63 -7.62
CA GLN A 40 -16.71 -16.34 -6.38
C GLN A 40 -15.24 -16.82 -6.35
N LYS A 41 -14.72 -17.23 -7.50
CA LYS A 41 -13.31 -17.65 -7.65
C LYS A 41 -12.33 -16.48 -7.41
N GLU A 42 -12.66 -15.28 -7.89
CA GLU A 42 -11.80 -14.08 -7.70
C GLU A 42 -11.82 -13.64 -6.23
N LEU A 43 -13.00 -13.66 -5.58
CA LEU A 43 -13.10 -13.38 -4.15
C LEU A 43 -12.33 -14.43 -3.31
N ALA A 44 -12.40 -15.71 -3.68
CA ALA A 44 -11.65 -16.77 -3.02
C ALA A 44 -10.13 -16.58 -3.19
N GLN A 45 -9.67 -16.09 -4.34
CA GLN A 45 -8.27 -15.74 -4.56
C GLN A 45 -7.83 -14.62 -3.61
N ALA A 46 -8.60 -13.52 -3.49
CA ALA A 46 -8.29 -12.47 -2.52
C ALA A 46 -8.22 -13.02 -1.08
N GLN A 47 -9.18 -13.84 -0.69
CA GLN A 47 -9.20 -14.45 0.63
C GLN A 47 -7.95 -15.32 0.89
N SER A 48 -7.45 -16.01 -0.14
CA SER A 48 -6.22 -16.82 -0.03
C SER A 48 -4.95 -15.97 0.14
N LEU A 49 -4.97 -14.69 -0.24
CA LEU A 49 -3.90 -13.74 0.03
C LEU A 49 -4.01 -13.14 1.44
N LEU A 50 -5.23 -12.88 1.92
CA LEU A 50 -5.45 -12.25 3.23
C LEU A 50 -5.31 -13.23 4.40
N SER A 51 -5.70 -14.49 4.24
CA SER A 51 -5.65 -15.49 5.32
C SER A 51 -4.23 -15.74 5.86
N PRO A 52 -3.16 -15.83 5.05
CA PRO A 52 -1.80 -15.92 5.57
C PRO A 52 -1.36 -14.67 6.34
N ILE A 53 -1.83 -13.47 5.97
CA ILE A 53 -1.56 -12.25 6.73
C ILE A 53 -2.17 -12.35 8.13
N ASP A 54 -3.42 -12.84 8.25
CA ASP A 54 -4.05 -13.05 9.57
C ASP A 54 -3.23 -14.02 10.44
N GLN A 55 -2.65 -15.08 9.84
CA GLN A 55 -1.78 -16.03 10.54
C GLN A 55 -0.48 -15.36 11.01
N LEU A 56 0.19 -14.59 10.16
CA LEU A 56 1.38 -13.81 10.52
C LEU A 56 1.09 -12.87 11.70
N LEU A 57 -0.01 -12.15 11.63
CA LEU A 57 -0.39 -11.16 12.63
C LEU A 57 -0.96 -11.77 13.92
N SER A 58 -1.20 -13.09 13.97
CA SER A 58 -1.58 -13.78 15.21
C SER A 58 -0.42 -13.87 16.20
N SER A 59 0.84 -13.82 15.73
CA SER A 59 2.02 -13.73 16.59
C SER A 59 2.09 -12.36 17.28
N PRO A 60 2.38 -12.30 18.59
CA PRO A 60 2.56 -11.02 19.28
C PRO A 60 3.82 -10.27 18.85
N GLN A 61 4.79 -10.97 18.27
CA GLN A 61 6.03 -10.40 17.74
C GLN A 61 6.26 -10.89 16.31
N LEU A 62 6.67 -9.95 15.45
CA LEU A 62 7.00 -10.23 14.07
C LEU A 62 8.52 -10.07 13.91
N ASP A 63 9.16 -11.09 13.36
CA ASP A 63 10.55 -11.01 12.93
C ASP A 63 10.67 -10.41 11.52
N GLU A 64 11.89 -10.21 11.05
CA GLU A 64 12.17 -9.62 9.74
C GLU A 64 11.61 -10.47 8.59
N ALA A 65 11.60 -11.79 8.73
CA ALA A 65 11.04 -12.71 7.73
C ALA A 65 9.51 -12.52 7.63
N ALA A 66 8.80 -12.45 8.77
CA ALA A 66 7.37 -12.19 8.81
C ALA A 66 6.99 -10.83 8.21
N PHE A 67 7.82 -9.78 8.39
CA PHE A 67 7.63 -8.51 7.69
C PHE A 67 7.82 -8.64 6.18
N GLY A 68 8.81 -9.41 5.72
CA GLY A 68 9.02 -9.70 4.30
C GLY A 68 7.83 -10.45 3.66
N ASP A 69 7.31 -11.45 4.36
CA ASP A 69 6.12 -12.20 3.93
C ASP A 69 4.88 -11.30 3.88
N TYR A 70 4.69 -10.44 4.89
CA TYR A 70 3.62 -9.44 4.88
C TYR A 70 3.72 -8.53 3.66
N VAL A 71 4.90 -7.97 3.36
CA VAL A 71 5.12 -7.11 2.19
C VAL A 71 4.70 -7.80 0.91
N SER A 72 5.12 -9.05 0.71
CA SER A 72 4.81 -9.83 -0.49
C SER A 72 3.31 -10.08 -0.65
N LEU A 73 2.63 -10.46 0.43
CA LEU A 73 1.18 -10.72 0.43
C LEU A 73 0.37 -9.43 0.26
N ASN A 74 0.80 -8.34 0.89
CA ASN A 74 0.19 -7.03 0.76
C ASN A 74 0.25 -6.53 -0.69
N GLU A 75 1.41 -6.60 -1.32
CA GLU A 75 1.58 -6.22 -2.73
C GLU A 75 0.73 -7.09 -3.66
N ALA A 76 0.66 -8.39 -3.39
CA ALA A 76 -0.19 -9.31 -4.16
C ALA A 76 -1.67 -8.97 -4.03
N PHE A 77 -2.16 -8.57 -2.84
CA PHE A 77 -3.54 -8.14 -2.65
C PHE A 77 -3.86 -6.84 -3.43
N HIS A 78 -2.96 -5.85 -3.39
CA HIS A 78 -3.14 -4.61 -4.16
C HIS A 78 -3.12 -4.87 -5.68
N ALA A 79 -2.25 -5.78 -6.16
CA ALA A 79 -2.25 -6.19 -7.56
C ALA A 79 -3.55 -6.91 -7.95
N TRP A 80 -4.04 -7.83 -7.08
CA TRP A 80 -5.34 -8.47 -7.27
C TRP A 80 -6.48 -7.45 -7.39
N LEU A 81 -6.46 -6.39 -6.58
CA LEU A 81 -7.47 -5.33 -6.63
C LEU A 81 -7.51 -4.65 -8.01
N MET A 82 -6.34 -4.42 -8.63
CA MET A 82 -6.25 -3.88 -9.98
C MET A 82 -6.81 -4.85 -11.03
N ASP A 83 -6.59 -6.17 -10.87
CA ASP A 83 -7.18 -7.20 -11.73
C ASP A 83 -8.71 -7.21 -11.60
N ALA A 84 -9.22 -7.21 -10.37
CA ALA A 84 -10.64 -7.24 -10.06
C ALA A 84 -11.40 -6.00 -10.59
N ALA A 85 -10.73 -4.85 -10.68
CA ALA A 85 -11.30 -3.65 -11.30
C ALA A 85 -11.58 -3.82 -12.80
N ALA A 86 -10.93 -4.75 -13.47
CA ALA A 86 -11.03 -5.02 -14.91
C ALA A 86 -10.92 -3.75 -15.78
N SER A 87 -9.94 -2.88 -15.46
CA SER A 87 -9.70 -1.60 -16.13
C SER A 87 -8.22 -1.41 -16.45
N ASP A 88 -7.84 -1.65 -17.70
CA ASP A 88 -6.47 -1.46 -18.17
C ASP A 88 -5.97 -0.01 -18.00
N VAL A 89 -6.88 0.96 -18.06
CA VAL A 89 -6.53 2.37 -17.86
C VAL A 89 -6.13 2.61 -16.41
N VAL A 90 -6.94 2.16 -15.45
CA VAL A 90 -6.66 2.32 -14.01
C VAL A 90 -5.38 1.57 -13.64
N ARG A 91 -5.24 0.32 -14.12
CA ARG A 91 -4.04 -0.49 -13.89
C ARG A 91 -2.76 0.22 -14.37
N ARG A 92 -2.75 0.68 -15.61
CA ARG A 92 -1.58 1.33 -16.21
C ARG A 92 -1.16 2.60 -15.45
N GLU A 93 -2.13 3.42 -15.02
CA GLU A 93 -1.81 4.61 -14.23
C GLU A 93 -1.36 4.26 -12.81
N TRP A 94 -1.93 3.21 -12.20
CA TRP A 94 -1.47 2.68 -10.92
C TRP A 94 -0.03 2.17 -11.01
N GLU A 95 0.32 1.37 -12.02
CA GLU A 95 1.69 0.86 -12.26
C GLU A 95 2.71 1.99 -12.38
N ARG A 96 2.33 3.11 -13.02
CA ARG A 96 3.20 4.30 -13.11
C ARG A 96 3.43 4.93 -11.74
N VAL A 97 2.41 5.01 -10.92
CA VAL A 97 2.50 5.64 -9.59
C VAL A 97 3.29 4.76 -8.64
N VAL A 98 3.00 3.45 -8.56
CA VAL A 98 3.74 2.54 -7.66
C VAL A 98 5.19 2.35 -8.06
N GLY A 99 5.54 2.62 -9.32
CA GLY A 99 6.92 2.68 -9.81
C GLY A 99 7.70 3.92 -9.34
N LEU A 100 7.05 4.91 -8.73
CA LEU A 100 7.73 6.05 -8.11
C LEU A 100 8.37 5.62 -6.78
N PRO A 101 9.52 6.20 -6.39
CA PRO A 101 10.16 5.90 -5.13
C PRO A 101 9.19 6.06 -3.95
N PHE A 102 9.13 5.04 -3.09
CA PHE A 102 8.32 4.98 -1.86
C PHE A 102 6.79 5.03 -2.06
N ALA A 103 6.31 5.01 -3.29
CA ALA A 103 4.87 5.07 -3.58
C ALA A 103 4.18 3.70 -3.59
N SER A 104 4.93 2.58 -3.50
CA SER A 104 4.34 1.24 -3.43
C SER A 104 3.47 1.05 -2.18
N PRO A 105 2.51 0.11 -2.18
CA PRO A 105 1.68 -0.20 -1.01
C PRO A 105 2.49 -0.51 0.25
N SER A 106 3.67 -1.10 0.08
CA SER A 106 4.57 -1.50 1.17
C SER A 106 5.76 -0.56 1.37
N GLY A 107 5.80 0.61 0.71
CA GLY A 107 6.98 1.48 0.62
C GLY A 107 7.62 1.86 1.95
N PHE A 108 6.85 1.90 3.04
CA PHE A 108 7.33 2.24 4.39
C PHE A 108 7.14 1.12 5.42
N VAL A 109 6.68 -0.07 5.03
CA VAL A 109 6.39 -1.15 5.98
C VAL A 109 7.68 -1.62 6.67
N LEU A 110 8.72 -1.89 5.91
CA LEU A 110 10.00 -2.35 6.46
C LEU A 110 10.68 -1.31 7.34
N SER A 111 10.52 0.00 7.03
CA SER A 111 11.11 1.08 7.85
C SER A 111 10.54 1.12 9.26
N GLN A 112 9.39 0.52 9.47
CA GLN A 112 8.70 0.49 10.77
C GLN A 112 8.86 -0.82 11.54
N ALA A 113 9.53 -1.82 10.95
CA ALA A 113 9.67 -3.15 11.55
C ALA A 113 10.19 -3.12 13.00
N HIS A 114 11.02 -2.13 13.34
CA HIS A 114 11.57 -1.95 14.69
C HIS A 114 10.71 -1.04 15.60
N SER A 115 9.59 -0.50 15.10
CA SER A 115 8.68 0.30 15.92
C SER A 115 7.87 -0.60 16.85
N PRO A 116 7.70 -0.25 18.15
CA PRO A 116 6.84 -1.00 19.05
C PRO A 116 5.39 -1.14 18.56
N GLN A 117 4.92 -0.19 17.74
CA GLN A 117 3.55 -0.16 17.20
C GLN A 117 3.45 -0.79 15.79
N ALA A 118 4.55 -1.34 15.25
CA ALA A 118 4.57 -1.85 13.87
C ALA A 118 3.47 -2.89 13.62
N ARG A 119 3.37 -3.91 14.50
CA ARG A 119 2.36 -4.95 14.40
C ARG A 119 0.93 -4.39 14.44
N ASP A 120 0.63 -3.49 15.37
CA ASP A 120 -0.72 -2.92 15.53
C ASP A 120 -1.17 -2.16 14.28
N ARG A 121 -0.25 -1.49 13.60
CA ARG A 121 -0.51 -0.82 12.31
C ARG A 121 -0.83 -1.81 11.21
N LEU A 122 -0.10 -2.92 11.14
CA LEU A 122 -0.38 -3.99 10.19
C LEU A 122 -1.72 -4.65 10.46
N VAL A 123 -2.12 -4.81 11.73
CA VAL A 123 -3.45 -5.30 12.11
C VAL A 123 -4.55 -4.37 11.61
N VAL A 124 -4.39 -3.06 11.77
CA VAL A 124 -5.35 -2.06 11.24
C VAL A 124 -5.40 -2.12 9.71
N ALA A 125 -4.26 -2.21 9.04
CA ALA A 125 -4.19 -2.33 7.59
C ALA A 125 -4.91 -3.58 7.08
N GLN A 126 -4.66 -4.72 7.73
CA GLN A 126 -5.28 -6.00 7.39
C GLN A 126 -6.81 -5.98 7.62
N ASP A 127 -7.27 -5.35 8.70
CA ASP A 127 -8.70 -5.19 8.94
C ASP A 127 -9.37 -4.38 7.80
N GLN A 128 -8.71 -3.32 7.34
CA GLN A 128 -9.19 -2.54 6.19
C GLN A 128 -9.21 -3.37 4.89
N HIS A 129 -8.21 -4.21 4.63
CA HIS A 129 -8.23 -5.13 3.48
C HIS A 129 -9.45 -6.05 3.50
N LYS A 130 -9.75 -6.65 4.68
CA LYS A 130 -10.94 -7.51 4.83
C LYS A 130 -12.23 -6.76 4.62
N GLN A 131 -12.35 -5.54 5.13
CA GLN A 131 -13.52 -4.69 4.93
C GLN A 131 -13.68 -4.26 3.46
N VAL A 132 -12.59 -3.99 2.73
CA VAL A 132 -12.63 -3.73 1.29
C VAL A 132 -13.14 -4.96 0.54
N LEU A 133 -12.63 -6.14 0.85
CA LEU A 133 -13.06 -7.39 0.21
C LEU A 133 -14.54 -7.67 0.50
N GLU A 134 -15.02 -7.47 1.73
CA GLU A 134 -16.43 -7.57 2.11
C GLU A 134 -17.29 -6.59 1.32
N ALA A 135 -16.89 -5.32 1.22
CA ALA A 135 -17.61 -4.30 0.48
C ALA A 135 -17.69 -4.63 -1.03
N ILE A 136 -16.60 -5.17 -1.61
CA ILE A 136 -16.61 -5.66 -3.01
C ILE A 136 -17.58 -6.82 -3.17
N ALA A 137 -17.54 -7.81 -2.28
CA ALA A 137 -18.45 -8.97 -2.32
C ALA A 137 -19.92 -8.55 -2.18
N SER A 138 -20.19 -7.54 -1.36
CA SER A 138 -21.53 -6.97 -1.13
C SER A 138 -21.98 -5.95 -2.18
N ARG A 139 -21.14 -5.66 -3.19
CA ARG A 139 -21.44 -4.69 -4.26
C ARG A 139 -21.56 -3.24 -3.76
N GLU A 140 -20.92 -2.92 -2.66
CA GLU A 140 -20.94 -1.60 -2.00
C GLU A 140 -19.79 -0.72 -2.51
N GLY A 141 -19.86 -0.26 -3.79
CA GLY A 141 -18.77 0.43 -4.46
C GLY A 141 -18.26 1.66 -3.71
N SER A 142 -19.16 2.54 -3.26
CA SER A 142 -18.76 3.76 -2.52
C SER A 142 -18.09 3.44 -1.18
N ARG A 143 -18.52 2.38 -0.49
CA ARG A 143 -17.88 1.92 0.75
C ARG A 143 -16.49 1.36 0.48
N ALA A 144 -16.36 0.50 -0.54
CA ALA A 144 -15.06 -0.06 -0.94
C ALA A 144 -14.05 1.05 -1.29
N GLU A 145 -14.46 2.07 -2.07
CA GLU A 145 -13.65 3.24 -2.41
C GLU A 145 -13.20 4.00 -1.16
N ALA A 146 -14.13 4.30 -0.27
CA ALA A 146 -13.85 5.10 0.92
C ALA A 146 -12.85 4.40 1.86
N ILE A 147 -13.02 3.09 2.09
CA ILE A 147 -12.12 2.31 2.94
C ILE A 147 -10.72 2.24 2.31
N MET A 148 -10.63 1.97 1.00
CA MET A 148 -9.34 1.86 0.32
C MET A 148 -8.57 3.19 0.29
N ARG A 149 -9.27 4.31 0.14
CA ARG A 149 -8.67 5.65 0.25
C ARG A 149 -8.19 5.93 1.68
N GLU A 150 -8.97 5.55 2.71
CA GLU A 150 -8.52 5.68 4.10
C GLU A 150 -7.31 4.77 4.38
N HIS A 151 -7.28 3.56 3.79
CA HIS A 151 -6.15 2.65 3.89
C HIS A 151 -4.84 3.29 3.40
N SER A 152 -4.86 4.02 2.29
CA SER A 152 -3.66 4.70 1.76
C SER A 152 -3.09 5.75 2.72
N ARG A 153 -3.90 6.34 3.61
CA ARG A 153 -3.45 7.29 4.64
C ARG A 153 -2.57 6.65 5.72
N LEU A 154 -2.63 5.33 5.89
CA LEU A 154 -1.65 4.62 6.72
C LEU A 154 -0.23 4.83 6.20
N ALA A 155 -0.04 4.74 4.88
CA ALA A 155 1.26 4.98 4.26
C ALA A 155 1.73 6.44 4.40
N GLN A 156 0.82 7.41 4.33
CA GLN A 156 1.15 8.83 4.57
C GLN A 156 1.59 9.07 6.03
N ARG A 157 0.90 8.45 7.00
CA ARG A 157 1.33 8.50 8.42
C ARG A 157 2.70 7.87 8.59
N ASN A 158 2.94 6.73 7.93
CA ASN A 158 4.21 6.04 7.97
C ASN A 158 5.36 6.86 7.35
N LEU A 159 5.09 7.58 6.24
CA LEU A 159 6.03 8.54 5.66
C LEU A 159 6.39 9.62 6.68
N HIS A 160 5.38 10.31 7.23
CA HIS A 160 5.59 11.40 8.18
C HIS A 160 6.41 10.95 9.40
N GLU A 161 6.11 9.81 9.97
CA GLU A 161 6.85 9.26 11.10
C GLU A 161 8.29 8.88 10.72
N THR A 162 8.50 8.25 9.56
CA THR A 162 9.85 7.93 9.06
C THR A 162 10.68 9.20 8.87
N MET A 163 10.07 10.28 8.39
CA MET A 163 10.75 11.56 8.18
C MET A 163 10.99 12.34 9.48
N THR A 164 10.18 12.12 10.52
CA THR A 164 10.32 12.81 11.83
C THR A 164 11.15 12.02 12.83
N GLN A 165 11.15 10.69 12.76
CA GLN A 165 11.95 9.83 13.64
C GLN A 165 13.40 9.79 13.16
N VAL A 166 14.26 10.28 14.01
CA VAL A 166 15.70 10.22 14.14
C VAL A 166 16.44 9.22 13.25
N GLN A 167 17.30 9.75 12.40
CA GLN A 167 18.22 9.09 11.47
C GLN A 167 17.60 8.52 10.18
N PRO A 168 17.15 9.40 9.27
CA PRO A 168 16.78 8.98 7.90
C PRO A 168 17.93 8.27 7.17
N GLU A 169 19.16 8.42 7.68
CA GLU A 169 20.36 7.87 7.09
C GLU A 169 20.48 6.35 7.20
N ALA A 170 19.76 5.73 8.12
CA ALA A 170 19.79 4.29 8.34
C ALA A 170 18.96 3.49 7.32
N TRP A 171 18.08 4.15 6.54
CA TRP A 171 17.17 3.45 5.63
C TRP A 171 17.59 3.60 4.17
N PRO A 172 17.77 2.49 3.44
CA PRO A 172 18.08 2.55 2.01
C PRO A 172 17.06 3.40 1.26
N GLY A 173 17.55 4.41 0.55
CA GLY A 173 16.73 5.25 -0.30
C GLY A 173 16.09 6.49 0.36
N VAL A 174 15.92 6.57 1.70
CA VAL A 174 15.36 7.77 2.36
C VAL A 174 16.25 9.01 2.11
N LYS A 175 17.55 8.84 1.87
CA LYS A 175 18.47 9.91 1.42
C LYS A 175 18.05 10.57 0.10
N LEU A 176 17.18 9.91 -0.70
CA LEU A 176 16.65 10.47 -1.95
C LEU A 176 15.47 11.42 -1.71
N ILE A 177 14.93 11.44 -0.48
CA ILE A 177 13.83 12.32 -0.10
C ILE A 177 14.40 13.58 0.53
N GLN A 178 14.16 14.71 -0.10
CA GLN A 178 14.52 16.03 0.45
C GLN A 178 13.41 16.50 1.41
N ARG A 179 13.83 16.94 2.61
CA ARG A 179 12.90 17.61 3.53
C ARG A 179 12.52 18.96 2.95
N THR A 180 11.24 19.22 2.85
CA THR A 180 10.71 20.56 2.61
C THR A 180 10.70 21.31 3.94
N HIS A 181 11.47 22.40 3.98
CA HIS A 181 11.44 23.34 5.12
C HIS A 181 10.21 24.24 5.05
#